data_6fee5c508097734cc9c089abae9666f5
#
_entry.id   6fee5c508097734cc9c089abae9666f5
#
_cell.length_a   1.000
_cell.length_b   1.000
_cell.length_c   1.000
_cell.angle_alpha   90.00
_cell.angle_beta   90.00
_cell.angle_gamma   90.00
#
_symmetry.space_group_name_H-M   'P 1'
#
loop_
_entity.id
_entity.type
_entity.pdbx_description
1 polymer ?
#
loop_
_entity_poly.entity_id
_entity_poly.type
_entity_poly.pdbx_seq_one_letter_code
_entity_poly.pdbx_strand_id
1 'polypeptide(L)'
;MKVILNQDVKGIGKKGEIKEVSDGYARNFLLPKKLASEASNANIDTAKQKLAAAEHKKEVEKAEALALADKIKKLSVDCFIKTGKDGRVFGAVTSKEISEALLKQHNISIDKKKISSQSIKAMGSYTAEVKLYANVSASLNVNVSAKSE
;
A
#
# COMPACT_ATOMS: atom_id res chain seq x y z
N MET A 1 -18.65 -30.61 -14.54
CA MET A 1 -18.59 -29.42 -15.40
C MET A 1 -17.55 -28.45 -14.83
N LYS A 2 -16.68 -27.91 -15.66
CA LYS A 2 -15.70 -26.89 -15.22
C LYS A 2 -16.30 -25.51 -15.34
N VAL A 3 -16.15 -24.73 -14.31
CA VAL A 3 -16.66 -23.35 -14.24
C VAL A 3 -15.57 -22.40 -13.75
N ILE A 4 -15.65 -21.15 -14.17
CA ILE A 4 -14.79 -20.05 -13.71
C ILE A 4 -15.61 -19.22 -12.75
N LEU A 5 -15.12 -19.01 -11.53
CA LEU A 5 -15.81 -18.22 -10.53
C LEU A 5 -15.69 -16.71 -10.84
N ASN A 6 -16.83 -16.04 -10.96
CA ASN A 6 -16.90 -14.58 -11.18
C ASN A 6 -16.84 -13.80 -9.86
N GLN A 7 -17.13 -14.47 -8.76
CA GLN A 7 -17.12 -13.93 -7.40
C GLN A 7 -16.60 -14.99 -6.42
N ASP A 8 -16.23 -14.56 -5.23
CA ASP A 8 -15.87 -15.48 -4.15
C ASP A 8 -17.09 -16.27 -3.71
N VAL A 9 -17.02 -17.58 -3.78
CA VAL A 9 -18.10 -18.49 -3.37
C VAL A 9 -17.61 -19.31 -2.19
N LYS A 10 -18.25 -19.10 -1.04
CA LYS A 10 -17.91 -19.81 0.19
C LYS A 10 -18.04 -21.33 0.01
N GLY A 11 -16.98 -22.05 0.33
CA GLY A 11 -16.94 -23.52 0.18
C GLY A 11 -16.52 -24.03 -1.20
N ILE A 12 -16.33 -23.16 -2.19
CA ILE A 12 -15.94 -23.55 -3.56
C ILE A 12 -14.58 -22.94 -3.92
N GLY A 13 -14.45 -21.60 -3.85
CA GLY A 13 -13.21 -20.92 -4.21
C GLY A 13 -13.38 -19.42 -4.37
N LYS A 14 -12.31 -18.78 -4.84
CA LYS A 14 -12.22 -17.33 -5.03
C LYS A 14 -12.51 -16.93 -6.48
N LYS A 15 -12.81 -15.66 -6.66
CA LYS A 15 -13.00 -15.06 -7.98
C LYS A 15 -11.81 -15.34 -8.89
N GLY A 16 -12.11 -15.82 -10.11
CA GLY A 16 -11.12 -16.15 -11.13
C GLY A 16 -10.60 -17.58 -11.08
N GLU A 17 -10.92 -18.34 -10.04
CA GLU A 17 -10.54 -19.76 -9.96
C GLU A 17 -11.39 -20.63 -10.89
N ILE A 18 -10.73 -21.63 -11.48
CA ILE A 18 -11.39 -22.66 -12.28
C ILE A 18 -11.63 -23.85 -11.34
N LYS A 19 -12.89 -24.22 -11.18
CA LYS A 19 -13.30 -25.35 -10.34
C LYS A 19 -14.16 -26.32 -11.12
N GLU A 20 -14.04 -27.58 -10.75
CA GLU A 20 -14.92 -28.63 -11.25
C GLU A 20 -16.06 -28.84 -10.26
N VAL A 21 -17.29 -28.70 -10.76
CA VAL A 21 -18.50 -28.81 -9.95
C VAL A 21 -19.50 -29.73 -10.66
N SER A 22 -20.46 -30.27 -9.94
CA SER A 22 -21.53 -31.08 -10.55
C SER A 22 -22.36 -30.22 -11.50
N ASP A 23 -22.80 -30.80 -12.58
CA ASP A 23 -23.57 -30.11 -13.62
C ASP A 23 -24.86 -29.51 -13.08
N GLY A 24 -25.54 -30.21 -12.19
CA GLY A 24 -26.75 -29.73 -11.53
C GLY A 24 -26.51 -28.49 -10.69
N TYR A 25 -25.43 -28.46 -9.92
CA TYR A 25 -25.07 -27.31 -9.09
C TYR A 25 -24.65 -26.11 -9.95
N ALA A 26 -23.87 -26.35 -10.99
CA ALA A 26 -23.48 -25.31 -11.92
C ALA A 26 -24.70 -24.66 -12.58
N ARG A 27 -25.58 -25.46 -13.19
CA ARG A 27 -26.73 -24.96 -13.96
C ARG A 27 -27.85 -24.38 -13.11
N ASN A 28 -28.09 -24.92 -11.91
CA ASN A 28 -29.21 -24.48 -11.06
C ASN A 28 -28.85 -23.38 -10.11
N PHE A 29 -27.58 -23.22 -9.76
CA PHE A 29 -27.14 -22.26 -8.74
C PHE A 29 -26.10 -21.25 -9.24
N LEU A 30 -24.97 -21.72 -9.78
CA LEU A 30 -23.84 -20.84 -10.10
C LEU A 30 -24.10 -19.98 -11.33
N LEU A 31 -24.60 -20.57 -12.43
CA LEU A 31 -24.85 -19.86 -13.69
C LEU A 31 -26.03 -18.86 -13.60
N PRO A 32 -27.21 -19.22 -13.04
CA PRO A 32 -28.32 -18.27 -12.93
C PRO A 32 -28.03 -17.10 -12.04
N LYS A 33 -27.26 -17.30 -10.97
CA LYS A 33 -26.84 -16.25 -10.06
C LYS A 33 -25.61 -15.46 -10.54
N LYS A 34 -25.08 -15.78 -11.72
CA LYS A 34 -23.86 -15.17 -12.28
C LYS A 34 -22.63 -15.27 -11.38
N LEU A 35 -22.63 -16.23 -10.45
CA LEU A 35 -21.52 -16.50 -9.54
C LEU A 35 -20.34 -17.16 -10.25
N ALA A 36 -20.63 -17.90 -11.32
CA ALA A 36 -19.64 -18.51 -12.19
C ALA A 36 -20.09 -18.44 -13.65
N SER A 37 -19.16 -18.66 -14.54
CA SER A 37 -19.37 -18.81 -15.98
C SER A 37 -18.80 -20.14 -16.46
N GLU A 38 -19.34 -20.66 -17.55
CA GLU A 38 -18.86 -21.89 -18.15
C GLU A 38 -17.40 -21.75 -18.59
N ALA A 39 -16.58 -22.74 -18.24
CA ALA A 39 -15.17 -22.75 -18.58
C ALA A 39 -14.96 -23.22 -20.02
N SER A 40 -15.25 -22.36 -20.99
CA SER A 40 -14.80 -22.56 -22.37
C SER A 40 -13.28 -22.25 -22.46
N ASN A 41 -12.59 -22.81 -23.45
CA ASN A 41 -11.16 -22.59 -23.64
C ASN A 41 -10.82 -21.08 -23.70
N ALA A 42 -11.61 -20.29 -24.43
CA ALA A 42 -11.44 -18.84 -24.50
C ALA A 42 -11.62 -18.14 -23.14
N ASN A 43 -12.58 -18.57 -22.33
CA ASN A 43 -12.81 -18.02 -21.01
C ASN A 43 -11.73 -18.43 -20.03
N ILE A 44 -11.20 -19.64 -20.14
CA ILE A 44 -10.06 -20.13 -19.34
C ILE A 44 -8.81 -19.30 -19.62
N ASP A 45 -8.49 -19.04 -20.87
CA ASP A 45 -7.33 -18.25 -21.25
C ASP A 45 -7.46 -16.80 -20.77
N THR A 46 -8.65 -16.22 -20.93
CA THR A 46 -8.93 -14.87 -20.41
C THR A 46 -8.81 -14.80 -18.88
N ALA A 47 -9.30 -15.81 -18.16
CA ALA A 47 -9.20 -15.87 -16.70
C ALA A 47 -7.73 -16.02 -16.25
N LYS A 48 -6.96 -16.88 -16.90
CA LYS A 48 -5.53 -17.05 -16.64
C LYS A 48 -4.75 -15.76 -16.89
N GLN A 49 -5.00 -15.10 -18.01
CA GLN A 49 -4.35 -13.81 -18.33
C GLN A 49 -4.66 -12.73 -17.30
N LYS A 50 -5.92 -12.63 -16.85
CA LYS A 50 -6.30 -11.67 -15.80
C LYS A 50 -5.64 -11.97 -14.46
N LEU A 51 -5.54 -13.24 -14.08
CA LEU A 51 -4.85 -13.65 -12.85
C LEU A 51 -3.35 -13.32 -12.94
N ALA A 52 -2.70 -13.71 -14.05
CA ALA A 52 -1.30 -13.43 -14.28
C ALA A 52 -1.00 -11.92 -14.28
N ALA A 53 -1.86 -11.12 -14.93
CA ALA A 53 -1.74 -9.66 -14.93
C ALA A 53 -1.90 -9.06 -13.52
N ALA A 54 -2.83 -9.58 -12.72
CA ALA A 54 -3.04 -9.12 -11.35
C ALA A 54 -1.86 -9.48 -10.43
N GLU A 55 -1.29 -10.68 -10.58
CA GLU A 55 -0.10 -11.10 -9.85
C GLU A 55 1.11 -10.28 -10.25
N HIS A 56 1.34 -10.10 -11.55
CA HIS A 56 2.44 -9.27 -12.06
C HIS A 56 2.35 -7.82 -11.56
N LYS A 57 1.14 -7.24 -11.54
CA LYS A 57 0.92 -5.90 -10.99
C LYS A 57 1.31 -5.82 -9.52
N LYS A 58 0.92 -6.81 -8.70
CA LYS A 58 1.30 -6.88 -7.29
C LYS A 58 2.82 -7.02 -7.10
N GLU A 59 3.48 -7.81 -7.94
CA GLU A 59 4.93 -7.96 -7.90
C GLU A 59 5.65 -6.65 -8.26
N VAL A 60 5.18 -5.94 -9.28
CA VAL A 60 5.74 -4.64 -9.67
C VAL A 60 5.53 -3.62 -8.56
N GLU A 61 4.33 -3.49 -8.02
CA GLU A 61 4.03 -2.58 -6.91
C GLU A 61 4.91 -2.89 -5.67
N LYS A 62 5.12 -4.18 -5.38
CA LYS A 62 6.00 -4.60 -4.29
C LYS A 62 7.47 -4.26 -4.57
N ALA A 63 7.94 -4.46 -5.78
CA ALA A 63 9.30 -4.14 -6.18
C ALA A 63 9.56 -2.62 -6.12
N GLU A 64 8.62 -1.81 -6.59
CA GLU A 64 8.67 -0.35 -6.48
C GLU A 64 8.68 0.11 -5.02
N ALA A 65 7.84 -0.50 -4.18
CA ALA A 65 7.80 -0.20 -2.76
C ALA A 65 9.13 -0.56 -2.07
N LEU A 66 9.76 -1.67 -2.41
CA LEU A 66 11.08 -2.04 -1.89
C LEU A 66 12.17 -1.07 -2.33
N ALA A 67 12.17 -0.66 -3.60
CA ALA A 67 13.12 0.33 -4.11
C ALA A 67 12.96 1.69 -3.43
N LEU A 68 11.72 2.12 -3.20
CA LEU A 68 11.43 3.34 -2.44
C LEU A 68 11.85 3.21 -0.97
N ALA A 69 11.64 2.05 -0.34
CA ALA A 69 12.07 1.78 1.01
C ALA A 69 13.59 1.93 1.18
N ASP A 70 14.35 1.39 0.24
CA ASP A 70 15.82 1.49 0.26
C ASP A 70 16.31 2.93 0.04
N LYS A 71 15.62 3.70 -0.80
CA LYS A 71 15.88 5.13 -0.96
C LYS A 71 15.60 5.89 0.34
N ILE A 72 14.44 5.68 0.94
CA ILE A 72 14.00 6.35 2.18
C ILE A 72 14.94 6.05 3.34
N LYS A 73 15.43 4.83 3.49
CA LYS A 73 16.40 4.46 4.53
C LYS A 73 17.71 5.23 4.46
N LYS A 74 18.09 5.66 3.27
CA LYS A 74 19.33 6.42 3.03
C LYS A 74 19.15 7.93 3.11
N LEU A 75 17.90 8.40 3.15
CA LEU A 75 17.55 9.82 3.19
C LEU A 75 17.28 10.27 4.62
N SER A 76 17.59 11.51 4.87
CA SER A 76 17.16 12.24 6.05
C SER A 76 16.30 13.41 5.63
N VAL A 77 15.31 13.74 6.44
CA VAL A 77 14.41 14.86 6.19
C VAL A 77 14.57 15.87 7.32
N ASP A 78 14.80 17.10 6.94
CA ASP A 78 14.90 18.20 7.87
C ASP A 78 13.51 18.85 8.05
N CYS A 79 13.01 18.81 9.26
CA CYS A 79 11.80 19.48 9.67
C CYS A 79 12.13 20.65 10.59
N PHE A 80 11.39 21.73 10.47
CA PHE A 80 11.61 22.93 11.27
C PHE A 80 10.43 23.17 12.20
N ILE A 81 10.73 23.42 13.48
CA ILE A 81 9.73 23.83 14.47
C ILE A 81 9.94 25.28 14.83
N LYS A 82 8.85 26.00 15.05
CA LYS A 82 8.91 27.37 15.58
C LYS A 82 9.26 27.33 17.05
N THR A 83 10.29 28.07 17.45
CA THR A 83 10.66 28.28 18.85
C THR A 83 10.32 29.70 19.26
N GLY A 84 9.75 29.87 20.44
CA GLY A 84 9.55 31.20 21.03
C GLY A 84 10.83 31.76 21.61
N LYS A 85 10.80 33.04 21.98
CA LYS A 85 11.93 33.76 22.59
C LYS A 85 12.46 33.12 23.89
N ASP A 86 11.65 32.33 24.56
CA ASP A 86 12.01 31.62 25.81
C ASP A 86 12.53 30.19 25.56
N GLY A 87 12.88 29.82 24.32
CA GLY A 87 13.34 28.47 23.99
C GLY A 87 12.24 27.41 24.02
N ARG A 88 10.98 27.79 24.24
CA ARG A 88 9.85 26.86 24.20
C ARG A 88 9.46 26.56 22.76
N VAL A 89 9.29 25.29 22.49
CA VAL A 89 8.86 24.81 21.18
C VAL A 89 7.35 25.03 21.03
N PHE A 90 6.98 25.79 20.00
CA PHE A 90 5.59 25.99 19.62
C PHE A 90 5.28 25.09 18.41
N GLY A 91 4.39 24.12 18.62
CA GLY A 91 3.99 23.15 17.61
C GLY A 91 4.61 21.77 17.80
N ALA A 92 4.27 20.88 16.93
CA ALA A 92 4.81 19.52 16.89
C ALA A 92 5.00 19.12 15.43
N VAL A 93 6.09 18.42 15.12
CA VAL A 93 6.25 17.81 13.80
C VAL A 93 5.30 16.62 13.70
N THR A 94 4.38 16.71 12.77
CA THR A 94 3.37 15.70 12.50
C THR A 94 3.71 14.93 11.23
N SER A 95 3.07 13.79 11.04
CA SER A 95 3.20 13.01 9.79
C SER A 95 2.88 13.82 8.52
N LYS A 96 2.05 14.87 8.63
CA LYS A 96 1.77 15.80 7.52
C LYS A 96 3.01 16.60 7.14
N GLU A 97 3.69 17.18 8.12
CA GLU A 97 4.89 18.00 7.90
C GLU A 97 6.05 17.16 7.37
N ILE A 98 6.18 15.92 7.84
CA ILE A 98 7.16 14.96 7.31
C ILE A 98 6.85 14.62 5.84
N SER A 99 5.59 14.40 5.51
CA SER A 99 5.15 14.15 4.11
C SER A 99 5.47 15.35 3.20
N GLU A 100 5.17 16.57 3.66
CA GLU A 100 5.45 17.80 2.90
C GLU A 100 6.95 18.05 2.74
N ALA A 101 7.72 17.78 3.77
CA ALA A 101 9.18 17.92 3.74
C ALA A 101 9.83 16.90 2.80
N LEU A 102 9.37 15.65 2.81
CA LEU A 102 9.79 14.62 1.84
C LEU A 102 9.51 15.04 0.38
N LEU A 103 8.34 15.60 0.15
CA LEU A 103 7.99 16.09 -1.20
C LEU A 103 8.89 17.25 -1.63
N LYS A 104 9.15 18.20 -0.74
CA LYS A 104 9.95 19.40 -1.05
C LYS A 104 11.45 19.11 -1.20
N GLN A 105 12.01 18.24 -0.35
CA GLN A 105 13.46 17.99 -0.31
C GLN A 105 13.89 16.86 -1.25
N HIS A 106 13.05 15.85 -1.41
CA HIS A 106 13.38 14.63 -2.15
C HIS A 106 12.42 14.34 -3.32
N ASN A 107 11.40 15.17 -3.51
CA ASN A 107 10.36 14.98 -4.54
C ASN A 107 9.65 13.61 -4.44
N ILE A 108 9.54 13.09 -3.22
CA ILE A 108 8.87 11.81 -2.91
C ILE A 108 7.51 12.12 -2.27
N SER A 109 6.44 11.79 -2.98
CA SER A 109 5.07 11.94 -2.48
C SER A 109 4.65 10.70 -1.69
N ILE A 110 4.43 10.86 -0.39
CA ILE A 110 3.94 9.79 0.49
C ILE A 110 2.74 10.32 1.28
N ASP A 111 1.68 9.53 1.35
CA ASP A 111 0.50 9.88 2.13
C ASP A 111 0.85 9.92 3.63
N LYS A 112 0.41 10.98 4.32
CA LYS A 112 0.55 11.14 5.77
C LYS A 112 0.02 9.95 6.58
N LYS A 113 -0.98 9.23 6.05
CA LYS A 113 -1.54 8.02 6.68
C LYS A 113 -0.59 6.83 6.65
N LYS A 114 0.38 6.84 5.74
CA LYS A 114 1.40 5.80 5.63
C LYS A 114 2.62 6.08 6.51
N ILE A 115 2.72 7.27 7.10
CA ILE A 115 3.79 7.67 7.99
C ILE A 115 3.34 7.49 9.42
N SER A 116 3.94 6.53 10.12
CA SER A 116 3.74 6.30 11.54
C SER A 116 4.84 7.01 12.32
N SER A 117 4.54 8.20 12.82
CA SER A 117 5.42 8.94 13.70
C SER A 117 4.67 9.43 14.92
N GLN A 118 5.33 9.44 16.06
CA GLN A 118 4.83 10.15 17.23
C GLN A 118 4.97 11.66 16.99
N SER A 119 4.06 12.45 17.52
CA SER A 119 4.18 13.91 17.45
C SER A 119 5.48 14.36 18.13
N ILE A 120 6.42 14.86 17.35
CA ILE A 120 7.73 15.27 17.84
C ILE A 120 7.62 16.72 18.34
N LYS A 121 7.84 16.90 19.63
CA LYS A 121 7.74 18.21 20.30
C LYS A 121 9.08 18.76 20.75
N ALA A 122 10.18 18.12 20.42
CA ALA A 122 11.52 18.53 20.81
C ALA A 122 12.45 18.52 19.60
N MET A 123 13.52 19.30 19.67
CA MET A 123 14.60 19.30 18.69
C MET A 123 15.42 18.00 18.83
N GLY A 124 15.91 17.49 17.72
CA GLY A 124 16.74 16.29 17.69
C GLY A 124 16.50 15.44 16.45
N SER A 125 17.18 14.31 16.41
CA SER A 125 17.00 13.30 15.35
C SER A 125 16.04 12.23 15.83
N TYR A 126 15.03 11.97 15.02
CA TYR A 126 13.98 10.97 15.27
C TYR A 126 13.87 10.04 14.09
N THR A 127 13.29 8.88 14.33
CA THR A 127 13.01 7.91 13.28
C THR A 127 11.51 7.76 13.11
N ALA A 128 11.02 7.97 11.90
CA ALA A 128 9.63 7.72 11.54
C ALA A 128 9.53 6.45 10.70
N GLU A 129 8.53 5.64 10.95
CA GLU A 129 8.25 4.45 10.14
C GLU A 129 7.28 4.81 9.00
N VAL A 130 7.68 4.50 7.77
CA VAL A 130 6.88 4.73 6.58
C VAL A 130 6.41 3.39 6.01
N LYS A 131 5.12 3.17 5.99
CA LYS A 131 4.51 1.97 5.40
C LYS A 131 4.28 2.22 3.91
N LEU A 132 4.98 1.50 3.06
CA LEU A 132 4.88 1.65 1.60
C LEU A 132 3.95 0.63 0.97
N TYR A 133 3.97 -0.60 1.47
CA TYR A 133 3.11 -1.69 1.02
C TYR A 133 2.70 -2.56 2.21
N ALA A 134 1.79 -3.52 2.04
CA ALA A 134 1.22 -4.33 3.13
C ALA A 134 2.26 -4.93 4.10
N ASN A 135 3.42 -5.34 3.58
CA ASN A 135 4.52 -5.93 4.35
C ASN A 135 5.85 -5.20 4.13
N VAL A 136 5.83 -3.97 3.60
CA VAL A 136 7.03 -3.18 3.32
C VAL A 136 6.95 -1.88 4.09
N SER A 137 7.84 -1.72 5.06
CA SER A 137 8.04 -0.47 5.78
C SER A 137 9.49 -0.02 5.71
N ALA A 138 9.72 1.26 5.82
CA ALA A 138 11.04 1.87 5.83
C ALA A 138 11.18 2.81 7.01
N SER A 139 12.36 2.83 7.60
CA SER A 139 12.71 3.81 8.62
C SER A 139 13.25 5.08 7.96
N LEU A 140 12.61 6.21 8.22
CA LEU A 140 13.02 7.52 7.76
C LEU A 140 13.64 8.30 8.91
N ASN A 141 14.84 8.83 8.69
CA ASN A 141 15.46 9.72 9.65
C ASN A 141 14.90 11.14 9.51
N VAL A 142 14.38 11.67 10.58
CA VAL A 142 13.82 13.02 10.65
C VAL A 142 14.65 13.86 11.60
N ASN A 143 15.28 14.88 11.08
CA ASN A 143 16.03 15.86 11.88
C ASN A 143 15.12 17.06 12.17
N VAL A 144 14.93 17.36 13.41
CA VAL A 144 14.10 18.48 13.85
C VAL A 144 14.98 19.61 14.37
N SER A 145 14.94 20.73 13.68
CA SER A 145 15.69 21.92 14.01
C SER A 145 14.75 23.09 14.35
N ALA A 146 15.24 24.02 15.15
CA ALA A 146 14.52 25.26 15.40
C ALA A 146 14.65 26.19 14.19
N LYS A 147 13.53 26.72 13.72
CA LYS A 147 13.54 27.86 12.80
C LYS A 147 13.55 29.14 13.64
N SER A 148 14.69 29.78 13.77
CA SER A 148 14.74 31.17 14.22
C SER A 148 14.29 32.09 13.08
N GLU A 149 13.35 32.97 13.38
CA GLU A 149 13.06 34.09 12.48
C GLU A 149 14.24 35.04 12.39
#